data_a2d1c97ad5850c77591450abf9f17126
#
_entry.id   a2d1c97ad5850c77591450abf9f17126
#
_cell.length_a   1.000
_cell.length_b   1.000
_cell.length_c   1.000
_cell.angle_alpha   90.00
_cell.angle_beta   90.00
_cell.angle_gamma   90.00
#
_symmetry.space_group_name_H-M   'P 1'
#
loop_
_entity.id
_entity.type
_entity.pdbx_description
1 polymer ?
#
loop_
_entity_poly.entity_id
_entity_poly.type
_entity_poly.pdbx_seq_one_letter_code
_entity_poly.pdbx_strand_id
1 'polypeptide(L)'
;SLLAQSDPEFRMVFLIGRSLPDLWRDRLAAAIAPLEGARLVALPTLPHYMAIKRAYAMATPETASHVTGFRLDDDDAIDRDHIARMRATVAALLPVAGLEAPLVTGSNRGFFLERKPEGNALFEVVEKTPIGLGLAMTTRVGVSENIFRRNHRFCGQYYNTYTDANTPAFIRTVHADNDSDPHASGKIERADWDSAAPLIAQHFPFDAAMLQRL
;
A
#
# COMPACT_ATOMS: atom_id res chain seq x y z
N SER A 1 -0.23 10.56 -1.00
CA SER A 1 -0.55 9.72 -2.18
C SER A 1 -2.05 9.39 -2.29
N LEU A 2 -2.75 9.10 -1.18
CA LEU A 2 -4.17 8.69 -1.20
C LEU A 2 -5.14 9.76 -1.76
N LEU A 3 -4.96 11.04 -1.39
CA LEU A 3 -5.76 12.16 -1.92
C LEU A 3 -5.63 12.36 -3.44
N ALA A 4 -4.55 11.90 -4.03
CA ALA A 4 -4.22 12.12 -5.43
C ALA A 4 -4.51 10.90 -6.32
N GLN A 5 -5.29 9.94 -5.83
CA GLN A 5 -5.68 8.79 -6.65
C GLN A 5 -6.61 9.23 -7.78
N SER A 6 -6.34 8.76 -9.00
CA SER A 6 -7.17 9.04 -10.19
C SER A 6 -8.54 8.34 -10.13
N ASP A 7 -8.65 7.24 -9.39
CA ASP A 7 -9.90 6.58 -9.03
C ASP A 7 -10.18 6.82 -7.54
N PRO A 8 -11.11 7.71 -7.17
CA PRO A 8 -11.42 8.03 -5.79
C PRO A 8 -12.40 7.04 -5.13
N GLU A 9 -12.95 6.08 -5.86
CA GLU A 9 -13.96 5.16 -5.36
C GLU A 9 -13.38 4.03 -4.53
N PHE A 10 -12.83 4.37 -3.36
CA PHE A 10 -12.33 3.38 -2.40
C PHE A 10 -12.60 3.84 -0.95
N ARG A 11 -12.47 2.93 -0.02
CA ARG A 11 -12.67 3.19 1.40
C ARG A 11 -11.35 3.06 2.15
N MET A 12 -11.10 3.99 3.05
CA MET A 12 -9.90 4.01 3.87
C MET A 12 -10.25 3.73 5.32
N VAL A 13 -9.54 2.81 5.96
CA VAL A 13 -9.66 2.54 7.39
C VAL A 13 -8.34 2.85 8.05
N PHE A 14 -8.33 3.88 8.88
CA PHE A 14 -7.23 4.21 9.76
C PHE A 14 -7.44 3.51 11.10
N LEU A 15 -6.66 2.48 11.33
CA LEU A 15 -6.81 1.64 12.51
C LEU A 15 -5.89 2.11 13.63
N ILE A 16 -6.48 2.42 14.78
CA ILE A 16 -5.74 2.86 15.96
C ILE A 16 -6.10 2.03 17.19
N GLY A 17 -5.22 2.00 18.18
CA GLY A 17 -5.53 1.49 19.51
C GLY A 17 -6.45 2.45 20.26
N ARG A 18 -7.38 1.92 21.06
CA ARG A 18 -8.23 2.75 21.95
C ARG A 18 -7.43 3.55 22.99
N SER A 19 -6.23 3.09 23.30
CA SER A 19 -5.30 3.76 24.22
C SER A 19 -4.52 4.91 23.61
N LEU A 20 -4.69 5.19 22.30
CA LEU A 20 -4.04 6.32 21.67
C LEU A 20 -4.51 7.61 22.35
N PRO A 21 -3.59 8.48 22.89
CA PRO A 21 -3.98 9.72 23.52
C PRO A 21 -4.80 10.63 22.59
N ASP A 22 -5.73 11.39 23.17
CA ASP A 22 -6.66 12.24 22.43
C ASP A 22 -5.95 13.22 21.48
N LEU A 23 -4.85 13.82 21.93
CA LEU A 23 -4.05 14.71 21.10
C LEU A 23 -3.66 14.09 19.75
N TRP A 24 -3.19 12.86 19.76
CA TRP A 24 -2.77 12.18 18.53
C TRP A 24 -3.96 11.70 17.71
N ARG A 25 -5.01 11.25 18.38
CA ARG A 25 -6.27 10.88 17.71
C ARG A 25 -6.90 12.06 16.98
N ASP A 26 -6.97 13.23 17.63
CA ASP A 26 -7.55 14.43 17.06
C ASP A 26 -6.69 14.97 15.90
N ARG A 27 -5.37 14.92 16.05
CA ARG A 27 -4.44 15.27 14.97
C ARG A 27 -4.60 14.36 13.76
N LEU A 28 -4.71 13.06 13.96
CA LEU A 28 -4.96 12.10 12.88
C LEU A 28 -6.34 12.33 12.24
N ALA A 29 -7.37 12.52 13.06
CA ALA A 29 -8.73 12.81 12.56
C ALA A 29 -8.74 14.07 11.68
N ALA A 30 -8.04 15.14 12.08
CA ALA A 30 -7.90 16.35 11.28
C ALA A 30 -7.14 16.11 9.97
N ALA A 31 -6.08 15.29 10.01
CA ALA A 31 -5.27 14.98 8.82
C ALA A 31 -6.04 14.15 7.77
N ILE A 32 -6.94 13.26 8.21
CA ILE A 32 -7.72 12.42 7.31
C ILE A 32 -9.08 13.04 6.91
N ALA A 33 -9.50 14.14 7.53
CA ALA A 33 -10.78 14.79 7.24
C ALA A 33 -11.00 15.13 5.75
N PRO A 34 -9.97 15.53 4.96
CA PRO A 34 -10.11 15.76 3.53
C PRO A 34 -10.31 14.48 2.69
N LEU A 35 -10.07 13.28 3.26
CA LEU A 35 -10.20 12.02 2.55
C LEU A 35 -11.65 11.54 2.60
N GLU A 36 -12.37 11.66 1.50
CA GLU A 36 -13.73 11.14 1.39
C GLU A 36 -13.74 9.62 1.59
N GLY A 37 -14.68 9.14 2.40
CA GLY A 37 -14.76 7.71 2.74
C GLY A 37 -13.75 7.21 3.78
N ALA A 38 -12.90 8.08 4.33
CA ALA A 38 -12.00 7.73 5.42
C ALA A 38 -12.75 7.44 6.73
N ARG A 39 -12.32 6.40 7.43
CA ARG A 39 -12.85 6.02 8.75
C ARG A 39 -11.73 5.82 9.74
N LEU A 40 -11.83 6.48 10.88
CA LEU A 40 -10.96 6.22 12.02
C LEU A 40 -11.61 5.15 12.90
N VAL A 41 -10.95 4.01 13.05
CA VAL A 41 -11.45 2.86 13.80
C VAL A 41 -10.56 2.58 15.00
N ALA A 42 -11.07 2.82 16.21
CA ALA A 42 -10.37 2.55 17.44
C ALA A 42 -10.74 1.17 17.99
N LEU A 43 -9.79 0.24 18.05
CA LEU A 43 -9.97 -1.09 18.59
C LEU A 43 -9.21 -1.27 19.92
N PRO A 44 -9.67 -2.16 20.81
CA PRO A 44 -8.89 -2.58 21.96
C PRO A 44 -7.62 -3.31 21.48
N THR A 45 -6.67 -3.52 22.38
CA THR A 45 -5.49 -4.34 22.09
C THR A 45 -5.90 -5.72 21.61
N LEU A 46 -5.53 -6.08 20.41
CA LEU A 46 -5.82 -7.34 19.74
C LEU A 46 -4.56 -7.81 19.01
N PRO A 47 -4.41 -9.12 18.75
CA PRO A 47 -3.43 -9.59 17.79
C PRO A 47 -3.63 -8.87 16.44
N HIS A 48 -2.53 -8.43 15.82
CA HIS A 48 -2.52 -7.58 14.63
C HIS A 48 -3.48 -8.06 13.52
N TYR A 49 -3.38 -9.33 13.14
CA TYR A 49 -4.25 -9.91 12.12
C TYR A 49 -5.75 -9.83 12.47
N MET A 50 -6.10 -10.00 13.75
CA MET A 50 -7.49 -9.91 14.20
C MET A 50 -8.04 -8.49 14.14
N ALA A 51 -7.20 -7.50 14.46
CA ALA A 51 -7.56 -6.08 14.34
C ALA A 51 -7.82 -5.70 12.86
N ILE A 52 -6.94 -6.09 11.98
CA ILE A 52 -7.06 -5.89 10.53
C ILE A 52 -8.33 -6.55 9.99
N LYS A 53 -8.57 -7.82 10.34
CA LYS A 53 -9.79 -8.54 9.92
C LYS A 53 -11.08 -7.80 10.32
N ARG A 54 -11.12 -7.24 11.54
CA ARG A 54 -12.27 -6.43 12.00
C ARG A 54 -12.40 -5.14 11.19
N ALA A 55 -11.31 -4.45 10.92
CA ALA A 55 -11.30 -3.24 10.12
C ALA A 55 -11.86 -3.48 8.71
N TYR A 56 -11.42 -4.53 8.04
CA TYR A 56 -11.97 -4.92 6.74
C TYR A 56 -13.46 -5.24 6.79
N ALA A 57 -13.92 -6.01 7.78
CA ALA A 57 -15.34 -6.33 7.93
C ALA A 57 -16.21 -5.08 8.11
N MET A 58 -15.71 -4.07 8.85
CA MET A 58 -16.41 -2.79 9.07
C MET A 58 -16.44 -1.91 7.83
N ALA A 59 -15.49 -2.05 6.91
CA ALA A 59 -15.40 -1.27 5.69
C ALA A 59 -16.12 -1.91 4.49
N THR A 60 -16.33 -3.23 4.52
CA THR A 60 -16.93 -3.98 3.42
C THR A 60 -18.43 -3.73 3.35
N PRO A 61 -18.99 -3.30 2.19
CA PRO A 61 -20.43 -3.18 2.01
C PRO A 61 -21.13 -4.54 2.07
N GLU A 62 -22.31 -4.60 2.65
CA GLU A 62 -23.12 -5.85 2.71
C GLU A 62 -23.53 -6.35 1.31
N THR A 63 -23.64 -5.46 0.34
CA THR A 63 -24.04 -5.77 -1.06
C THR A 63 -22.88 -6.23 -1.93
N ALA A 64 -21.64 -6.15 -1.44
CA ALA A 64 -20.49 -6.57 -2.24
C ALA A 64 -20.39 -8.09 -2.36
N SER A 65 -20.07 -8.59 -3.53
CA SER A 65 -19.75 -10.02 -3.75
C SER A 65 -18.28 -10.32 -3.43
N HIS A 66 -17.39 -9.39 -3.78
CA HIS A 66 -15.95 -9.47 -3.56
C HIS A 66 -15.44 -8.20 -2.88
N VAL A 67 -14.34 -8.33 -2.19
CA VAL A 67 -13.61 -7.21 -1.61
C VAL A 67 -12.14 -7.31 -2.00
N THR A 68 -11.60 -6.20 -2.47
CA THR A 68 -10.16 -6.04 -2.70
C THR A 68 -9.63 -5.12 -1.61
N GLY A 69 -8.76 -5.64 -0.77
CA GLY A 69 -8.10 -4.85 0.26
C GLY A 69 -6.60 -4.80 0.03
N PHE A 70 -5.99 -3.66 0.19
CA PHE A 70 -4.54 -3.48 0.13
C PHE A 70 -4.00 -2.89 1.44
N ARG A 71 -2.69 -2.92 1.60
CA ARG A 71 -1.98 -2.31 2.72
C ARG A 71 -1.10 -1.16 2.24
N LEU A 72 -1.00 -0.16 3.10
CA LEU A 72 -0.06 0.94 2.95
C LEU A 72 0.41 1.32 4.36
N ASP A 73 1.71 1.40 4.55
CA ASP A 73 2.32 1.86 5.79
C ASP A 73 2.30 3.41 5.79
N ASP A 74 2.35 4.05 6.94
CA ASP A 74 2.09 5.48 7.09
C ASP A 74 3.25 6.38 6.61
N ASP A 75 4.42 5.81 6.44
CA ASP A 75 5.63 6.45 5.92
C ASP A 75 5.89 6.20 4.42
N ASP A 76 5.02 5.42 3.76
CA ASP A 76 5.16 5.00 2.37
C ASP A 76 4.16 5.71 1.44
N ALA A 77 4.41 5.64 0.13
CA ALA A 77 3.51 6.21 -0.87
C ALA A 77 3.25 5.26 -2.05
N ILE A 78 2.04 5.33 -2.59
CA ILE A 78 1.65 4.67 -3.83
C ILE A 78 1.48 5.69 -4.96
N ASP A 79 1.63 5.24 -6.19
CA ASP A 79 1.43 6.08 -7.37
C ASP A 79 -0.04 6.54 -7.50
N ARG A 80 -0.26 7.57 -8.34
CA ARG A 80 -1.58 8.21 -8.49
C ARG A 80 -2.64 7.33 -9.15
N ASP A 81 -2.23 6.31 -9.90
CA ASP A 81 -3.13 5.42 -10.62
C ASP A 81 -3.25 4.03 -9.97
N HIS A 82 -2.78 3.89 -8.74
CA HIS A 82 -2.73 2.61 -8.04
C HIS A 82 -4.11 1.94 -7.96
N ILE A 83 -5.14 2.68 -7.53
CA ILE A 83 -6.50 2.15 -7.37
C ILE A 83 -7.09 1.76 -8.73
N ALA A 84 -7.00 2.65 -9.73
CA ALA A 84 -7.49 2.39 -11.07
C ALA A 84 -6.83 1.16 -11.70
N ARG A 85 -5.50 1.07 -11.61
CA ARG A 85 -4.73 -0.05 -12.14
C ARG A 85 -5.04 -1.36 -11.41
N MET A 86 -5.10 -1.34 -10.08
CA MET A 86 -5.48 -2.49 -9.27
C MET A 86 -6.87 -3.01 -9.66
N ARG A 87 -7.85 -2.13 -9.80
CA ARG A 87 -9.22 -2.47 -10.22
C ARG A 87 -9.25 -3.10 -11.61
N ALA A 88 -8.55 -2.51 -12.58
CA ALA A 88 -8.45 -3.04 -13.94
C ALA A 88 -7.76 -4.42 -13.96
N THR A 89 -6.68 -4.59 -13.22
CA THR A 89 -5.95 -5.86 -13.09
C THR A 89 -6.83 -6.94 -12.47
N VAL A 90 -7.54 -6.63 -11.39
CA VAL A 90 -8.46 -7.57 -10.74
C VAL A 90 -9.60 -7.95 -11.68
N ALA A 91 -10.21 -7.00 -12.38
CA ALA A 91 -11.28 -7.28 -13.34
C ALA A 91 -10.83 -8.22 -14.47
N ALA A 92 -9.59 -8.09 -14.94
CA ALA A 92 -9.02 -8.94 -15.98
C ALA A 92 -8.66 -10.35 -15.47
N LEU A 93 -8.10 -10.46 -14.27
CA LEU A 93 -7.49 -11.70 -13.78
C LEU A 93 -8.42 -12.55 -12.91
N LEU A 94 -9.39 -11.96 -12.21
CA LEU A 94 -10.27 -12.69 -11.31
C LEU A 94 -11.07 -13.80 -12.02
N PRO A 95 -11.60 -13.61 -13.24
CA PRO A 95 -12.27 -14.70 -13.99
C PRO A 95 -11.35 -15.88 -14.30
N VAL A 96 -10.05 -15.61 -14.53
CA VAL A 96 -9.05 -16.65 -14.85
C VAL A 96 -8.57 -17.34 -13.57
N ALA A 97 -8.39 -16.58 -12.50
CA ALA A 97 -7.96 -17.11 -11.20
C ALA A 97 -9.04 -17.98 -10.52
N GLY A 98 -10.31 -17.76 -10.88
CA GLY A 98 -11.49 -18.36 -10.26
C GLY A 98 -12.12 -17.45 -9.22
N LEU A 99 -13.43 -17.24 -9.32
CA LEU A 99 -14.17 -16.30 -8.48
C LEU A 99 -14.18 -16.65 -6.97
N GLU A 100 -13.90 -17.89 -6.63
CA GLU A 100 -13.86 -18.35 -5.22
C GLU A 100 -12.44 -18.33 -4.64
N ALA A 101 -11.41 -18.28 -5.49
CA ALA A 101 -10.02 -18.31 -5.06
C ALA A 101 -9.50 -16.92 -4.73
N PRO A 102 -8.72 -16.75 -3.66
CA PRO A 102 -8.03 -15.49 -3.41
C PRO A 102 -7.07 -15.15 -4.54
N LEU A 103 -7.11 -13.89 -4.99
CA LEU A 103 -6.19 -13.32 -5.98
C LEU A 103 -5.36 -12.23 -5.33
N VAL A 104 -4.03 -12.34 -5.40
CA VAL A 104 -3.10 -11.31 -4.95
C VAL A 104 -2.59 -10.52 -6.15
N THR A 105 -2.62 -9.18 -6.05
CA THR A 105 -2.09 -8.28 -7.08
C THR A 105 -1.23 -7.21 -6.47
N GLY A 106 -0.15 -6.82 -7.16
CA GLY A 106 0.76 -5.78 -6.69
C GLY A 106 1.76 -5.33 -7.74
N SER A 107 2.73 -4.55 -7.33
CA SER A 107 3.83 -4.11 -8.18
C SER A 107 5.16 -4.40 -7.51
N ASN A 108 6.16 -4.78 -8.32
CA ASN A 108 7.52 -5.05 -7.84
C ASN A 108 8.48 -3.90 -8.17
N ARG A 109 8.08 -2.90 -8.95
CA ARG A 109 8.92 -1.76 -9.32
C ARG A 109 8.50 -0.50 -8.57
N GLY A 110 9.48 0.24 -8.09
CA GLY A 110 9.26 1.52 -7.40
C GLY A 110 10.58 2.16 -7.00
N PHE A 111 10.51 2.98 -5.96
CA PHE A 111 11.67 3.67 -5.41
C PHE A 111 11.83 3.39 -3.92
N PHE A 112 13.10 3.32 -3.46
CA PHE A 112 13.46 3.45 -2.06
C PHE A 112 14.04 4.84 -1.84
N LEU A 113 13.47 5.59 -0.93
CA LEU A 113 13.91 6.92 -0.50
C LEU A 113 14.63 6.76 0.85
N GLU A 114 15.94 6.73 0.80
CA GLU A 114 16.76 6.63 2.01
C GLU A 114 16.96 8.03 2.60
N ARG A 115 16.43 8.22 3.81
CA ARG A 115 16.55 9.50 4.54
C ARG A 115 17.85 9.53 5.30
N LYS A 116 18.64 10.59 5.05
CA LYS A 116 19.94 10.83 5.72
C LYS A 116 20.09 12.29 6.13
N PRO A 117 20.80 12.58 7.23
CA PRO A 117 21.06 13.95 7.67
C PRO A 117 21.78 14.82 6.62
N GLU A 118 22.64 14.21 5.82
CA GLU A 118 23.41 14.87 4.76
C GLU A 118 22.64 15.06 3.45
N GLY A 119 21.42 14.56 3.37
CA GLY A 119 20.54 14.62 2.20
C GLY A 119 20.06 13.25 1.76
N ASN A 120 18.82 13.19 1.29
CA ASN A 120 18.16 11.96 0.90
C ASN A 120 18.79 11.33 -0.35
N ALA A 121 18.82 10.00 -0.40
CA ALA A 121 19.23 9.23 -1.57
C ALA A 121 18.04 8.45 -2.14
N LEU A 122 17.94 8.42 -3.45
CA LEU A 122 16.90 7.69 -4.18
C LEU A 122 17.49 6.46 -4.86
N PHE A 123 16.78 5.35 -4.78
CA PHE A 123 17.14 4.11 -5.47
C PHE A 123 15.94 3.60 -6.24
N GLU A 124 16.11 3.35 -7.53
CA GLU A 124 15.13 2.59 -8.31
C GLU A 124 15.28 1.11 -7.99
N VAL A 125 14.18 0.43 -7.73
CA VAL A 125 14.17 -0.98 -7.34
C VAL A 125 13.20 -1.78 -8.19
N VAL A 126 13.58 -3.03 -8.47
CA VAL A 126 12.68 -4.07 -8.98
C VAL A 126 12.82 -5.28 -8.08
N GLU A 127 11.84 -5.51 -7.24
CA GLU A 127 11.83 -6.60 -6.27
C GLU A 127 11.64 -7.97 -6.95
N LYS A 128 12.28 -9.02 -6.42
CA LYS A 128 12.11 -10.41 -6.90
C LYS A 128 10.80 -11.04 -6.44
N THR A 129 10.30 -10.59 -5.31
CA THR A 129 9.11 -11.11 -4.63
C THR A 129 8.13 -9.97 -4.40
N PRO A 130 6.84 -10.25 -4.20
CA PRO A 130 5.88 -9.20 -3.86
C PRO A 130 6.37 -8.36 -2.67
N ILE A 131 6.27 -7.04 -2.77
CA ILE A 131 6.50 -6.11 -1.67
C ILE A 131 5.17 -5.78 -0.99
N GLY A 132 5.21 -5.47 0.32
CA GLY A 132 4.01 -5.17 1.10
C GLY A 132 3.26 -3.90 0.68
N LEU A 133 3.95 -2.96 0.04
CA LEU A 133 3.44 -1.65 -0.37
C LEU A 133 2.40 -1.76 -1.48
N GLY A 134 1.18 -1.31 -1.21
CA GLY A 134 0.09 -1.38 -2.18
C GLY A 134 -0.31 -2.81 -2.58
N LEU A 135 0.29 -3.84 -1.97
CA LEU A 135 -0.08 -5.22 -2.26
C LEU A 135 -1.51 -5.48 -1.84
N ALA A 136 -2.31 -5.98 -2.76
CA ALA A 136 -3.73 -6.18 -2.58
C ALA A 136 -4.11 -7.67 -2.63
N MET A 137 -5.18 -8.02 -1.93
CA MET A 137 -5.82 -9.32 -2.05
C MET A 137 -7.30 -9.14 -2.33
N THR A 138 -7.79 -9.80 -3.36
CA THR A 138 -9.21 -9.91 -3.68
C THR A 138 -9.75 -11.24 -3.18
N THR A 139 -10.83 -11.20 -2.41
CA THR A 139 -11.52 -12.38 -1.93
C THR A 139 -13.02 -12.21 -2.07
N ARG A 140 -13.76 -13.32 -2.11
CA ARG A 140 -15.21 -13.29 -1.91
C ARG A 140 -15.55 -12.77 -0.51
N VAL A 141 -16.59 -11.97 -0.40
CA VAL A 141 -17.08 -11.50 0.90
C VAL A 141 -17.50 -12.67 1.77
N GLY A 142 -17.13 -12.62 3.06
CA GLY A 142 -17.32 -13.74 4.00
C GLY A 142 -16.11 -14.67 4.11
N VAL A 143 -15.19 -14.66 3.16
CA VAL A 143 -13.90 -15.33 3.29
C VAL A 143 -13.04 -14.59 4.30
N SER A 144 -12.44 -15.32 5.24
CA SER A 144 -11.67 -14.70 6.33
C SER A 144 -10.22 -14.36 5.98
N GLU A 145 -9.81 -14.60 4.74
CA GLU A 145 -8.46 -14.27 4.25
C GLU A 145 -8.34 -12.78 3.92
N ASN A 146 -7.16 -12.23 4.14
CA ASN A 146 -6.76 -10.90 3.69
C ASN A 146 -5.23 -10.85 3.54
N ILE A 147 -4.72 -9.79 2.92
CA ILE A 147 -3.29 -9.67 2.56
C ILE A 147 -2.32 -9.72 3.77
N PHE A 148 -2.79 -9.49 4.98
CA PHE A 148 -1.97 -9.59 6.19
C PHE A 148 -1.87 -11.00 6.77
N ARG A 149 -2.55 -11.99 6.17
CA ARG A 149 -2.54 -13.38 6.66
C ARG A 149 -1.18 -14.04 6.53
N ARG A 150 -0.46 -13.73 5.45
CA ARG A 150 0.83 -14.35 5.12
C ARG A 150 1.90 -13.28 4.92
N ASN A 151 3.16 -13.69 5.08
CA ASN A 151 4.25 -12.84 4.66
C ASN A 151 4.13 -12.58 3.14
N HIS A 152 4.14 -11.31 2.76
CA HIS A 152 3.95 -10.87 1.37
C HIS A 152 4.93 -11.54 0.40
N ARG A 153 6.18 -11.78 0.82
CA ARG A 153 7.21 -12.42 -0.02
C ARG A 153 6.87 -13.84 -0.45
N PHE A 154 5.98 -14.51 0.28
CA PHE A 154 5.60 -15.90 0.03
C PHE A 154 4.16 -16.05 -0.49
N CYS A 155 3.49 -14.96 -0.85
CA CYS A 155 2.11 -15.01 -1.33
C CYS A 155 1.91 -15.99 -2.50
N GLY A 156 2.85 -16.04 -3.45
CA GLY A 156 2.79 -16.97 -4.59
C GLY A 156 2.85 -18.46 -4.24
N GLN A 157 3.16 -18.82 -2.98
CA GLN A 157 3.10 -20.20 -2.50
C GLN A 157 1.69 -20.61 -2.04
N TYR A 158 0.80 -19.65 -1.82
CA TYR A 158 -0.52 -19.87 -1.23
C TYR A 158 -1.67 -19.38 -2.10
N TYR A 159 -1.43 -18.39 -2.95
CA TYR A 159 -2.46 -17.70 -3.71
C TYR A 159 -2.03 -17.47 -5.17
N ASN A 160 -2.99 -17.41 -6.06
CA ASN A 160 -2.74 -16.86 -7.40
C ASN A 160 -2.24 -15.43 -7.23
N THR A 161 -1.02 -15.17 -7.72
CA THR A 161 -0.32 -13.90 -7.48
C THR A 161 0.17 -13.32 -8.80
N TYR A 162 -0.18 -12.08 -9.04
CA TYR A 162 0.32 -11.27 -10.15
C TYR A 162 1.04 -10.03 -9.61
N THR A 163 2.20 -9.73 -10.17
CA THR A 163 2.94 -8.51 -9.88
C THR A 163 3.41 -7.84 -11.15
N ASP A 164 3.19 -6.53 -11.26
CA ASP A 164 3.71 -5.70 -12.35
C ASP A 164 5.14 -5.25 -12.01
N ALA A 165 6.07 -5.55 -12.92
CA ALA A 165 7.47 -5.14 -12.83
C ALA A 165 7.80 -3.93 -13.74
N ASN A 166 6.83 -3.38 -14.46
CA ASN A 166 7.07 -2.33 -15.43
C ASN A 166 6.75 -0.93 -14.89
N THR A 167 5.69 -0.83 -14.08
CA THR A 167 5.22 0.47 -13.57
C THR A 167 5.85 0.79 -12.22
N PRO A 168 6.52 1.94 -12.05
CA PRO A 168 6.97 2.40 -10.74
C PRO A 168 5.75 2.79 -9.90
N ALA A 169 5.37 1.94 -8.96
CA ALA A 169 4.08 2.04 -8.28
C ALA A 169 4.18 2.43 -6.81
N PHE A 170 5.39 2.53 -6.26
CA PHE A 170 5.57 2.87 -4.85
C PHE A 170 6.83 3.70 -4.61
N ILE A 171 6.81 4.48 -3.54
CA ILE A 171 8.00 5.05 -2.88
C ILE A 171 8.01 4.50 -1.45
N ARG A 172 9.04 3.75 -1.12
CA ARG A 172 9.29 3.26 0.23
C ARG A 172 10.28 4.17 0.93
N THR A 173 9.89 4.70 2.08
CA THR A 173 10.79 5.50 2.91
C THR A 173 11.65 4.58 3.79
N VAL A 174 12.96 4.81 3.76
CA VAL A 174 13.94 4.07 4.54
C VAL A 174 14.61 5.02 5.54
N HIS A 175 14.44 4.75 6.82
CA HIS A 175 15.00 5.55 7.92
C HIS A 175 15.29 4.68 9.14
N ALA A 176 15.96 5.24 10.14
CA ALA A 176 16.42 4.49 11.31
C ALA A 176 15.30 3.91 12.20
N ASP A 177 14.10 4.49 12.13
CA ASP A 177 12.94 4.09 12.92
C ASP A 177 11.99 3.11 12.19
N ASN A 178 12.38 2.57 11.02
CA ASN A 178 11.59 1.53 10.37
C ASN A 178 11.53 0.26 11.25
N ASP A 179 10.35 -0.34 11.37
CA ASP A 179 10.13 -1.60 12.12
C ASP A 179 10.92 -2.80 11.54
N SER A 180 11.34 -2.70 10.29
CA SER A 180 12.11 -3.73 9.59
C SER A 180 13.36 -3.12 8.96
N ASP A 181 14.40 -3.96 8.80
CA ASP A 181 15.57 -3.59 8.01
C ASP A 181 15.24 -3.69 6.51
N PRO A 182 14.98 -2.56 5.81
CA PRO A 182 14.45 -2.58 4.45
C PRO A 182 15.56 -2.82 3.44
N HIS A 183 15.71 -4.07 3.03
CA HIS A 183 16.62 -4.46 1.94
C HIS A 183 15.84 -4.80 0.68
N ALA A 184 16.25 -4.26 -0.46
CA ALA A 184 15.75 -4.67 -1.76
C ALA A 184 16.15 -6.13 -2.02
N SER A 185 15.18 -6.96 -2.43
CA SER A 185 15.41 -8.37 -2.74
C SER A 185 15.88 -8.62 -4.17
N GLY A 186 15.76 -7.61 -5.03
CA GLY A 186 16.00 -7.68 -6.46
C GLY A 186 17.02 -6.67 -6.96
N LYS A 187 16.75 -6.12 -8.14
CA LYS A 187 17.57 -5.08 -8.74
C LYS A 187 17.43 -3.79 -7.93
N ILE A 188 18.55 -3.19 -7.57
CA ILE A 188 18.60 -1.87 -6.93
C ILE A 188 19.68 -1.05 -7.64
N GLU A 189 19.32 0.14 -8.07
CA GLU A 189 20.24 1.10 -8.67
C GLU A 189 20.05 2.47 -8.03
N ARG A 190 21.15 3.12 -7.65
CA ARG A 190 21.06 4.50 -7.19
C ARG A 190 20.58 5.37 -8.33
N ALA A 191 19.48 6.07 -8.14
CA ALA A 191 18.92 6.96 -9.13
C ALA A 191 19.58 8.35 -9.02
N ASP A 192 19.90 8.90 -10.18
CA ASP A 192 20.18 10.32 -10.27
C ASP A 192 18.85 11.09 -10.21
N TRP A 193 18.80 12.16 -9.42
CA TRP A 193 17.57 12.92 -9.20
C TRP A 193 17.01 13.55 -10.48
N ASP A 194 17.88 14.08 -11.35
CA ASP A 194 17.45 14.71 -12.60
C ASP A 194 16.85 13.69 -13.56
N SER A 195 17.44 12.50 -13.62
CA SER A 195 16.94 11.38 -14.43
C SER A 195 15.65 10.77 -13.87
N ALA A 196 15.48 10.74 -12.53
CA ALA A 196 14.28 10.21 -11.88
C ALA A 196 13.10 11.20 -11.86
N ALA A 197 13.38 12.51 -11.91
CA ALA A 197 12.36 13.55 -11.77
C ALA A 197 11.17 13.42 -12.74
N PRO A 198 11.35 13.16 -14.05
CA PRO A 198 10.23 12.97 -14.97
C PRO A 198 9.34 11.79 -14.58
N LEU A 199 9.95 10.68 -14.16
CA LEU A 199 9.25 9.46 -13.78
C LEU A 199 8.46 9.66 -12.47
N ILE A 200 9.06 10.35 -11.49
CA ILE A 200 8.41 10.73 -10.25
C ILE A 200 7.19 11.63 -10.55
N ALA A 201 7.38 12.68 -11.32
CA ALA A 201 6.31 13.62 -11.68
C ALA A 201 5.16 12.94 -12.47
N GLN A 202 5.48 11.94 -13.29
CA GLN A 202 4.49 11.18 -14.05
C GLN A 202 3.63 10.30 -13.12
N HIS A 203 4.24 9.60 -12.18
CA HIS A 203 3.57 8.55 -11.40
C HIS A 203 3.10 9.01 -10.02
N PHE A 204 3.74 10.00 -9.41
CA PHE A 204 3.46 10.38 -8.03
C PHE A 204 2.96 11.83 -7.92
N PRO A 205 2.20 12.17 -6.86
CA PRO A 205 1.75 13.54 -6.60
C PRO A 205 2.84 14.42 -5.95
N PHE A 206 4.10 14.01 -6.03
CA PHE A 206 5.27 14.69 -5.47
C PHE A 206 6.20 15.10 -6.60
N ASP A 207 7.01 16.13 -6.37
CA ASP A 207 8.16 16.43 -7.21
C ASP A 207 9.47 15.90 -6.58
N ALA A 208 10.50 15.74 -7.40
CA ALA A 208 11.78 15.25 -6.94
C ALA A 208 12.42 16.18 -5.89
N ALA A 209 12.23 17.50 -6.03
CA ALA A 209 12.77 18.49 -5.11
C ALA A 209 12.10 18.40 -3.72
N MET A 210 10.83 18.02 -3.64
CA MET A 210 10.16 17.72 -2.38
C MET A 210 10.78 16.51 -1.70
N LEU A 211 10.97 15.40 -2.44
CA LEU A 211 11.55 14.16 -1.91
C LEU A 211 13.01 14.33 -1.45
N GLN A 212 13.77 15.19 -2.11
CA GLN A 212 15.14 15.52 -1.69
C GLN A 212 15.20 16.20 -0.31
N ARG A 213 14.14 16.92 0.08
CA ARG A 213 14.09 17.76 1.30
C ARG A 213 13.31 17.16 2.46
N LEU A 214 12.64 16.00 2.26
CA LEU A 214 11.98 15.29 3.33
C LEU A 214 12.96 14.86 4.41
#